data_b5355fadbbcdf9006aab9ca6a282a444
#
_entry.id   b5355fadbbcdf9006aab9ca6a282a444
#
_cell.length_a   1.000
_cell.length_b   1.000
_cell.length_c   1.000
_cell.angle_alpha   90.00
_cell.angle_beta   90.00
_cell.angle_gamma   90.00
#
_symmetry.space_group_name_H-M   'P 1'
#
loop_
_entity.id
_entity.type
_entity.pdbx_description
1 polymer ?
#
loop_
_entity_poly.entity_id
_entity_poly.type
_entity_poly.pdbx_seq_one_letter_code
_entity_poly.pdbx_strand_id
1 'polypeptide(L)'
;MKKLYEVNWHYDDNDTLVRISVTPIRVLREGILPGCSAVSITAVGSDGRQFQGCPRDYFETEDAAWAQTKIELQEALASEEQIVAEAQRRIEGLRSVLNVVQGELK
;
A
#
# COMPACT_ATOMS: atom_id res chain seq x y z
N MET A 1 26.79 11.50 1.32
CA MET A 1 25.96 10.30 1.52
C MET A 1 24.67 10.44 0.74
N LYS A 2 24.23 9.35 0.13
CA LYS A 2 22.98 9.31 -0.62
C LYS A 2 21.80 9.32 0.34
N LYS A 3 20.76 10.05 -0.02
CA LYS A 3 19.50 10.12 0.72
C LYS A 3 18.38 9.54 -0.15
N LEU A 4 17.58 8.67 0.42
CA LEU A 4 16.39 8.12 -0.20
C LEU A 4 15.18 8.40 0.67
N TYR A 5 14.00 8.15 0.15
CA TYR A 5 12.75 8.39 0.85
C TYR A 5 11.94 7.11 0.94
N GLU A 6 11.46 6.85 2.13
CA GLU A 6 10.67 5.69 2.48
C GLU A 6 9.21 6.10 2.64
N VAL A 7 8.29 5.32 2.07
CA VAL A 7 6.86 5.54 2.24
C VAL A 7 6.33 4.53 3.24
N ASN A 8 5.66 5.03 4.26
CA ASN A 8 5.07 4.19 5.31
C ASN A 8 3.56 4.37 5.33
N TRP A 9 2.84 3.26 5.18
CA TRP A 9 1.38 3.20 5.25
C TRP A 9 0.98 2.78 6.65
N HIS A 10 0.21 3.62 7.32
CA HIS A 10 -0.19 3.39 8.71
C HIS A 10 -1.65 2.97 8.78
N TYR A 11 -1.89 1.81 9.41
CA TYR A 11 -3.21 1.22 9.56
C TYR A 11 -3.61 1.22 11.02
N ASP A 12 -4.92 1.30 11.28
CA ASP A 12 -5.46 1.15 12.62
C ASP A 12 -5.69 -0.34 12.96
N ASP A 13 -6.28 -0.60 14.13
CA ASP A 13 -6.53 -1.96 14.60
C ASP A 13 -7.57 -2.71 13.76
N ASN A 14 -8.32 -2.01 12.91
CA ASN A 14 -9.31 -2.58 12.00
C ASN A 14 -8.79 -2.72 10.57
N ASP A 15 -7.48 -2.64 10.37
CA ASP A 15 -6.82 -2.66 9.06
C ASP A 15 -7.30 -1.56 8.11
N THR A 16 -7.73 -0.43 8.67
CA THR A 16 -8.10 0.75 7.89
C THR A 16 -6.90 1.68 7.79
N LEU A 17 -6.59 2.09 6.56
CA LEU A 17 -5.51 3.04 6.32
C LEU A 17 -5.90 4.39 6.92
N VAL A 18 -5.08 4.92 7.82
CA VAL A 18 -5.35 6.20 8.50
C VAL A 18 -4.36 7.29 8.16
N ARG A 19 -3.16 6.93 7.70
CA ARG A 19 -2.12 7.90 7.40
C ARG A 19 -1.04 7.31 6.51
N ILE A 20 -0.42 8.15 5.71
CA ILE A 20 0.80 7.83 4.95
C ILE A 20 1.85 8.86 5.32
N SER A 21 3.06 8.41 5.57
CA SER A 21 4.21 9.28 5.82
C SER A 21 5.33 8.97 4.85
N VAL A 22 6.05 10.01 4.44
CA VAL A 22 7.27 9.90 3.63
C VAL A 22 8.41 10.42 4.48
N THR A 23 9.36 9.54 4.77
CA THR A 23 10.48 9.87 5.65
C THR A 23 11.81 9.67 4.93
N PRO A 24 12.79 10.56 5.15
CA PRO A 24 14.11 10.38 4.58
C PRO A 24 14.86 9.27 5.30
N ILE A 25 15.64 8.52 4.55
CA ILE A 25 16.60 7.56 5.07
C ILE A 25 17.98 7.92 4.53
N ARG A 26 19.01 7.63 5.31
CA ARG A 26 20.39 7.90 4.94
C ARG A 26 21.06 6.60 4.52
N VAL A 27 21.49 6.52 3.25
CA VAL A 27 22.16 5.34 2.73
C VAL A 27 23.64 5.38 3.15
N LEU A 28 24.07 4.36 3.90
CA LEU A 28 25.43 4.22 4.36
C LEU A 28 26.30 3.49 3.34
N ARG A 29 25.75 2.47 2.71
CA ARG A 29 26.46 1.74 1.66
C ARG A 29 25.47 1.03 0.75
N GLU A 30 25.91 0.74 -0.46
CA GLU A 30 25.15 0.11 -1.51
C GLU A 30 26.04 -0.92 -2.18
N GLY A 31 25.53 -2.11 -2.45
CA GLY A 31 26.29 -3.17 -3.11
C GLY A 31 25.65 -4.52 -2.95
N ILE A 32 26.31 -5.54 -3.52
CA ILE A 32 25.86 -6.92 -3.44
C ILE A 32 26.43 -7.53 -2.16
N LEU A 33 25.52 -7.98 -1.27
CA LEU A 33 25.93 -8.62 -0.02
C LEU A 33 26.33 -10.08 -0.27
N PRO A 34 27.21 -10.67 0.57
CA PRO A 34 27.55 -12.08 0.47
C PRO A 34 26.30 -12.97 0.54
N GLY A 35 26.18 -13.89 -0.42
CA GLY A 35 25.03 -14.78 -0.49
C GLY A 35 23.80 -14.21 -1.18
N CYS A 36 23.84 -12.96 -1.61
CA CYS A 36 22.73 -12.28 -2.31
C CYS A 36 23.07 -12.14 -3.78
N SER A 37 22.04 -12.21 -4.64
CA SER A 37 22.18 -12.04 -6.10
C SER A 37 21.80 -10.65 -6.58
N ALA A 38 21.32 -9.78 -5.70
CA ALA A 38 20.83 -8.44 -6.05
C ALA A 38 21.50 -7.37 -5.20
N VAL A 39 21.53 -6.15 -5.73
CA VAL A 39 22.03 -4.98 -5.02
C VAL A 39 21.14 -4.70 -3.81
N SER A 40 21.76 -4.44 -2.67
CA SER A 40 21.10 -4.07 -1.43
C SER A 40 21.67 -2.75 -0.91
N ILE A 41 20.91 -2.05 -0.09
CA ILE A 41 21.39 -0.89 0.63
C ILE A 41 21.43 -1.17 2.13
N THR A 42 22.39 -0.55 2.79
CA THR A 42 22.40 -0.43 4.24
C THR A 42 22.10 1.03 4.56
N ALA A 43 21.07 1.28 5.34
CA ALA A 43 20.60 2.64 5.60
C ALA A 43 20.26 2.83 7.08
N VAL A 44 20.12 4.10 7.45
CA VAL A 44 19.68 4.49 8.80
C VAL A 44 18.37 5.24 8.67
N GLY A 45 17.36 4.77 9.38
CA GLY A 45 16.04 5.40 9.43
C GLY A 45 16.03 6.61 10.38
N SER A 46 14.87 7.25 10.47
CA SER A 46 14.66 8.40 11.35
C SER A 46 14.81 8.07 12.83
N ASP A 47 14.65 6.80 13.20
CA ASP A 47 14.83 6.30 14.57
C ASP A 47 16.29 5.99 14.92
N GLY A 48 17.22 6.18 13.98
CA GLY A 48 18.63 5.90 14.18
C GLY A 48 19.04 4.45 14.02
N ARG A 49 18.12 3.56 13.71
CA ARG A 49 18.42 2.13 13.53
C ARG A 49 18.88 1.84 12.12
N GLN A 50 19.88 0.97 12.01
CA GLN A 50 20.34 0.48 10.72
C GLN A 50 19.45 -0.67 10.23
N PHE A 51 19.23 -0.69 8.93
CA PHE A 51 18.49 -1.78 8.28
C PHE A 51 19.03 -2.02 6.86
N GLN A 52 18.67 -3.16 6.30
CA GLN A 52 18.99 -3.51 4.92
C GLN A 52 17.70 -3.51 4.10
N GLY A 53 17.80 -3.07 2.86
CA GLY A 53 16.65 -3.04 1.97
C GLY A 53 17.04 -3.11 0.50
N CYS A 54 16.02 -3.21 -0.35
CA CYS A 54 16.18 -3.20 -1.79
C CYS A 54 16.06 -1.75 -2.29
N PRO A 55 17.03 -1.24 -3.10
CA PRO A 55 16.99 0.15 -3.56
C PRO A 55 15.68 0.55 -4.26
N ARG A 56 15.03 -0.39 -4.95
CA ARG A 56 13.79 -0.11 -5.69
C ARG A 56 12.57 0.12 -4.81
N ASP A 57 12.67 -0.17 -3.51
CA ASP A 57 11.58 0.06 -2.55
C ASP A 57 11.58 1.49 -2.01
N TYR A 58 12.54 2.31 -2.46
CA TYR A 58 12.75 3.67 -1.98
C TYR A 58 12.78 4.65 -3.16
N PHE A 59 12.58 5.91 -2.86
CA PHE A 59 12.50 6.97 -3.88
C PHE A 59 13.66 7.95 -3.74
N GLU A 60 14.15 8.47 -4.84
CA GLU A 60 15.26 9.43 -4.86
C GLU A 60 14.84 10.82 -4.39
N THR A 61 13.56 11.17 -4.57
CA THR A 61 13.01 12.46 -4.14
C THR A 61 11.70 12.26 -3.39
N GLU A 62 11.40 13.21 -2.52
CA GLU A 62 10.13 13.22 -1.79
C GLU A 62 8.95 13.35 -2.75
N ASP A 63 9.08 14.21 -3.78
CA ASP A 63 8.03 14.39 -4.79
C ASP A 63 7.73 13.10 -5.54
N ALA A 64 8.75 12.33 -5.92
CA ALA A 64 8.57 11.04 -6.57
C ALA A 64 7.85 10.05 -5.66
N ALA A 65 8.16 10.03 -4.37
CA ALA A 65 7.49 9.19 -3.38
C ALA A 65 6.01 9.52 -3.29
N TRP A 66 5.66 10.80 -3.20
CA TRP A 66 4.26 11.24 -3.14
C TRP A 66 3.51 10.97 -4.44
N ALA A 67 4.15 11.18 -5.59
CA ALA A 67 3.54 10.92 -6.89
C ALA A 67 3.16 9.44 -7.05
N GLN A 68 4.05 8.53 -6.71
CA GLN A 68 3.79 7.09 -6.77
C GLN A 68 2.72 6.68 -5.76
N THR A 69 2.78 7.23 -4.55
CA THR A 69 1.79 6.98 -3.50
C THR A 69 0.39 7.37 -3.95
N LYS A 70 0.26 8.52 -4.64
CA LYS A 70 -1.02 8.97 -5.19
C LYS A 70 -1.59 7.96 -6.18
N ILE A 71 -0.75 7.43 -7.09
CA ILE A 71 -1.17 6.42 -8.06
C ILE A 71 -1.67 5.16 -7.35
N GLU A 72 -0.91 4.68 -6.37
CA GLU A 72 -1.27 3.47 -5.61
C GLU A 72 -2.56 3.65 -4.82
N LEU A 73 -2.79 4.84 -4.24
CA LEU A 73 -4.03 5.16 -3.54
C LEU A 73 -5.23 5.18 -4.50
N GLN A 74 -5.05 5.75 -5.69
CA GLN A 74 -6.11 5.79 -6.70
C GLN A 74 -6.49 4.38 -7.16
N GLU A 75 -5.50 3.52 -7.36
CA GLU A 75 -5.73 2.12 -7.73
C GLU A 75 -6.43 1.34 -6.61
N ALA A 76 -6.00 1.54 -5.36
CA ALA A 76 -6.63 0.91 -4.21
C ALA A 76 -8.09 1.34 -4.06
N LEU A 77 -8.36 2.64 -4.21
CA LEU A 77 -9.71 3.18 -4.14
C LEU A 77 -10.60 2.60 -5.23
N ALA A 78 -10.13 2.56 -6.47
CA ALA A 78 -10.88 1.99 -7.59
C ALA A 78 -11.22 0.52 -7.35
N SER A 79 -10.27 -0.25 -6.81
CA SER A 79 -10.48 -1.65 -6.47
C SER A 79 -11.57 -1.84 -5.41
N GLU A 80 -11.54 -1.03 -4.35
CA GLU A 80 -12.56 -1.10 -3.29
C GLU A 80 -13.93 -0.66 -3.80
N GLU A 81 -14.01 0.36 -4.63
CA GLU A 81 -15.26 0.80 -5.24
C GLU A 81 -15.88 -0.29 -6.12
N GLN A 82 -15.05 -1.04 -6.84
CA GLN A 82 -15.51 -2.17 -7.64
C GLN A 82 -16.10 -3.28 -6.76
N ILE A 83 -15.46 -3.59 -5.63
CA ILE A 83 -15.94 -4.58 -4.66
C ILE A 83 -17.32 -4.16 -4.14
N VAL A 84 -17.49 -2.89 -3.80
CA VAL A 84 -18.77 -2.34 -3.34
C VAL A 84 -19.84 -2.48 -4.43
N ALA A 85 -19.53 -2.12 -5.67
CA ALA A 85 -20.47 -2.23 -6.79
C ALA A 85 -20.92 -3.67 -7.03
N GLU A 86 -20.00 -4.62 -6.96
CA GLU A 86 -20.32 -6.05 -7.10
C GLU A 86 -21.19 -6.55 -5.95
N ALA A 87 -20.89 -6.12 -4.71
CA ALA A 87 -21.71 -6.46 -3.55
C ALA A 87 -23.13 -5.93 -3.68
N GLN A 88 -23.29 -4.70 -4.18
CA GLN A 88 -24.59 -4.10 -4.41
C GLN A 88 -25.40 -4.89 -5.45
N ARG A 89 -24.77 -5.34 -6.53
CA ARG A 89 -25.44 -6.18 -7.53
C ARG A 89 -25.92 -7.50 -6.94
N ARG A 90 -25.11 -8.13 -6.09
CA ARG A 90 -25.50 -9.37 -5.39
C ARG A 90 -26.67 -9.12 -4.45
N ILE A 91 -26.68 -8.02 -3.73
CA ILE A 91 -27.77 -7.63 -2.83
C ILE A 91 -29.08 -7.45 -3.64
N GLU A 92 -29.02 -6.76 -4.75
CA GLU A 92 -30.18 -6.55 -5.62
C GLU A 92 -30.74 -7.87 -6.13
N GLY A 93 -29.86 -8.79 -6.54
CA GLY A 93 -30.26 -10.13 -6.95
C GLY A 93 -30.98 -10.89 -5.84
N LEU A 94 -30.42 -10.86 -4.63
CA LEU A 94 -31.03 -11.51 -3.47
C LEU A 94 -32.39 -10.90 -3.13
N ARG A 95 -32.53 -9.59 -3.20
CA ARG A 95 -33.78 -8.90 -2.93
C ARG A 95 -34.86 -9.28 -3.95
N SER A 96 -34.50 -9.37 -5.23
CA SER A 96 -35.42 -9.77 -6.30
C SER A 96 -35.96 -11.17 -6.06
N VAL A 97 -35.07 -12.12 -5.72
CA VAL A 97 -35.48 -13.51 -5.42
C VAL A 97 -36.33 -13.57 -4.16
N LEU A 98 -35.95 -12.83 -3.13
CA LEU A 98 -36.70 -12.78 -1.88
C LEU A 98 -38.15 -12.29 -2.13
N ASN A 99 -38.31 -11.25 -2.94
CA ASN A 99 -39.63 -10.71 -3.27
C ASN A 99 -40.50 -11.74 -3.99
N VAL A 100 -39.91 -12.53 -4.89
CA VAL A 100 -40.65 -13.64 -5.59
C VAL A 100 -41.07 -14.70 -4.58
N VAL A 101 -40.15 -15.13 -3.72
CA VAL A 101 -40.44 -16.16 -2.70
C VAL A 101 -41.54 -15.69 -1.74
N GLN A 102 -41.48 -14.45 -1.30
CA GLN A 102 -42.52 -13.87 -0.43
C GLN A 102 -43.89 -13.86 -1.10
N GLY A 103 -43.93 -13.60 -2.41
CA GLY A 103 -45.16 -13.70 -3.20
C GLY A 103 -45.72 -15.11 -3.26
N GLU A 104 -44.86 -16.11 -3.39
CA GLU A 104 -45.25 -17.51 -3.44
C GLU A 104 -45.80 -18.06 -2.10
N LEU A 105 -45.38 -17.46 -0.99
CA LEU A 105 -45.77 -17.89 0.36
C LEU A 105 -47.14 -17.38 0.80
N LYS A 106 -47.81 -16.57 0.01
CA LYS A 106 -49.16 -16.04 0.32
C LYS A 106 -50.27 -17.07 0.16
#